data_5146bcc59e49031861a9b0a1cdc2313d
#
_entry.id   5146bcc59e49031861a9b0a1cdc2313d
#
_cell.length_a   1.000
_cell.length_b   1.000
_cell.length_c   1.000
_cell.angle_alpha   90.00
_cell.angle_beta   90.00
_cell.angle_gamma   90.00
#
_symmetry.space_group_name_H-M   'P 1'
#
loop_
_entity.id
_entity.type
_entity.pdbx_description
1 polymer ?
#
loop_
_entity_poly.entity_id
_entity_poly.type
_entity_poly.pdbx_seq_one_letter_code
_entity_poly.pdbx_strand_id
1 'polypeptide(L)'
;MSLRQLPLLAVLLLLFVAPAYAAKRVDLDFNVKFVPDQDTADVELLLEDGSVVRYLDFKLGGEVIYSDFQTDGEGTWQQEDGRGIWRPAPGKARLSYRVKVSHQRKSGRFDARMTDDWALLRGDDLVPSGRLDQQDGVRLISRLKVELPEGWKSVETGWPRIGKNRFRIDNRERLFDRPTGWILAGKLGSRRAKLGETDVTVAAPVGEGMRRMDVLTMLTFVWPEIQNVFPRDPKKLLIVGAGDPMWRGGLSGPNSLFMHADRPLVSENGTSSLVHELVHVFSRITDADRSDWISEGLAEYYAIELVRRAGGMSEDRYQRVREDLTKWSRKVDSLRTEHSTGPITARAVLLLQELDREIRQRSKGRHSLDDVARGLMRLDKVTTDDFINITETMLDGGSAVLDTRLLR
;
A
#
# COMPACT_ATOMS: atom_id res chain seq x y z
N MET A 1 62.09 -51.34 8.56
CA MET A 1 61.00 -50.47 9.10
C MET A 1 60.21 -49.91 7.93
N SER A 2 59.00 -50.42 7.69
CA SER A 2 58.19 -50.16 6.50
C SER A 2 57.29 -48.95 6.68
N LEU A 3 57.39 -47.96 5.80
CA LEU A 3 56.41 -46.87 5.67
C LEU A 3 55.18 -47.40 4.92
N ARG A 4 54.07 -47.41 5.62
CA ARG A 4 52.72 -47.64 5.02
C ARG A 4 52.25 -46.38 4.32
N GLN A 5 52.03 -46.48 3.00
CA GLN A 5 51.37 -45.49 2.20
C GLN A 5 49.82 -45.60 2.42
N LEU A 6 49.12 -44.49 2.84
CA LEU A 6 47.70 -44.39 2.80
C LEU A 6 47.28 -43.82 1.41
N PRO A 7 46.26 -44.37 0.75
CA PRO A 7 45.76 -43.78 -0.47
C PRO A 7 44.85 -42.60 -0.16
N LEU A 8 45.09 -41.46 -0.79
CA LEU A 8 44.22 -40.27 -0.81
C LEU A 8 43.00 -40.59 -1.68
N LEU A 9 41.84 -40.73 -1.04
CA LEU A 9 40.57 -40.86 -1.75
C LEU A 9 40.08 -39.44 -2.12
N ALA A 10 40.25 -39.04 -3.37
CA ALA A 10 39.70 -37.81 -3.92
C ALA A 10 38.19 -37.99 -4.16
N VAL A 11 37.36 -37.45 -3.30
CA VAL A 11 35.90 -37.35 -3.51
C VAL A 11 35.62 -36.21 -4.49
N LEU A 12 35.30 -36.56 -5.73
CA LEU A 12 34.87 -35.65 -6.78
C LEU A 12 33.41 -35.23 -6.49
N LEU A 13 33.19 -34.06 -5.88
CA LEU A 13 31.86 -33.47 -5.71
C LEU A 13 31.42 -32.94 -7.07
N LEU A 14 30.62 -33.70 -7.81
CA LEU A 14 29.88 -33.23 -8.99
C LEU A 14 28.79 -32.26 -8.52
N LEU A 15 29.07 -30.96 -8.57
CA LEU A 15 28.06 -29.89 -8.47
C LEU A 15 27.17 -29.98 -9.71
N PHE A 16 25.98 -30.58 -9.56
CA PHE A 16 24.91 -30.45 -10.53
C PHE A 16 24.43 -28.99 -10.49
N VAL A 17 24.98 -28.13 -11.35
CA VAL A 17 24.41 -26.85 -11.68
C VAL A 17 23.19 -27.13 -12.54
N ALA A 18 22.00 -27.20 -11.93
CA ALA A 18 20.78 -27.22 -12.68
C ALA A 18 20.74 -25.93 -13.54
N PRO A 19 20.48 -25.99 -14.85
CA PRO A 19 20.38 -24.82 -15.67
C PRO A 19 19.23 -23.98 -15.11
N ALA A 20 19.53 -22.77 -14.62
CA ALA A 20 18.52 -21.80 -14.28
C ALA A 20 17.83 -21.37 -15.59
N TYR A 21 16.73 -22.01 -15.94
CA TYR A 21 15.90 -21.56 -17.06
C TYR A 21 15.44 -20.14 -16.73
N ALA A 22 15.91 -19.16 -17.51
CA ALA A 22 15.42 -17.80 -17.42
C ALA A 22 13.91 -17.82 -17.69
N ALA A 23 13.11 -17.28 -16.76
CA ALA A 23 11.66 -17.23 -16.91
C ALA A 23 11.28 -16.56 -18.24
N LYS A 24 10.41 -17.19 -19.03
CA LYS A 24 9.84 -16.61 -20.25
C LYS A 24 9.09 -15.34 -19.85
N ARG A 25 9.50 -14.20 -20.43
CA ARG A 25 8.83 -12.90 -20.16
C ARG A 25 7.77 -12.69 -21.22
N VAL A 26 6.57 -12.31 -20.80
CA VAL A 26 5.43 -12.01 -21.67
C VAL A 26 4.83 -10.69 -21.21
N ASP A 27 4.58 -9.80 -22.14
CA ASP A 27 4.03 -8.47 -21.86
C ASP A 27 2.52 -8.54 -21.58
N LEU A 28 2.09 -7.84 -20.52
CA LEU A 28 0.69 -7.58 -20.18
C LEU A 28 0.50 -6.07 -20.06
N ASP A 29 -0.16 -5.47 -21.03
CA ASP A 29 -0.43 -4.04 -21.04
C ASP A 29 -1.88 -3.76 -20.61
N PHE A 30 -2.05 -2.84 -19.66
CA PHE A 30 -3.33 -2.26 -19.27
C PHE A 30 -3.47 -0.91 -19.93
N ASN A 31 -4.36 -0.79 -20.91
CA ASN A 31 -4.70 0.48 -21.53
C ASN A 31 -5.97 1.03 -20.90
N VAL A 32 -5.92 2.28 -20.44
CA VAL A 32 -7.05 2.95 -19.78
C VAL A 32 -7.34 4.25 -20.51
N LYS A 33 -8.58 4.43 -20.95
CA LYS A 33 -9.07 5.66 -21.58
C LYS A 33 -10.19 6.23 -20.74
N PHE A 34 -10.02 7.44 -20.23
CA PHE A 34 -11.07 8.14 -19.49
C PHE A 34 -12.11 8.74 -20.43
N VAL A 35 -13.39 8.63 -20.05
CA VAL A 35 -14.56 9.14 -20.78
C VAL A 35 -15.37 10.00 -19.80
N PRO A 36 -15.00 11.30 -19.60
CA PRO A 36 -15.61 12.16 -18.58
C PRO A 36 -17.12 12.33 -18.73
N ASP A 37 -17.62 12.53 -19.93
CA ASP A 37 -19.04 12.72 -20.23
C ASP A 37 -19.94 11.56 -19.77
N GLN A 38 -19.35 10.35 -19.59
CA GLN A 38 -20.06 9.14 -19.17
C GLN A 38 -19.71 8.73 -17.74
N ASP A 39 -18.78 9.44 -17.08
CA ASP A 39 -18.20 9.06 -15.79
C ASP A 39 -17.64 7.61 -15.81
N THR A 40 -17.00 7.22 -16.92
CA THR A 40 -16.46 5.86 -17.11
C THR A 40 -15.02 5.88 -17.61
N ALA A 41 -14.35 4.75 -17.44
CA ALA A 41 -13.08 4.46 -18.10
C ALA A 41 -13.23 3.18 -18.95
N ASP A 42 -12.79 3.23 -20.20
CA ASP A 42 -12.62 2.04 -21.03
C ASP A 42 -11.27 1.42 -20.67
N VAL A 43 -11.26 0.13 -20.35
CA VAL A 43 -10.08 -0.63 -19.94
C VAL A 43 -9.84 -1.78 -20.89
N GLU A 44 -8.61 -1.92 -21.36
CA GLU A 44 -8.18 -3.08 -22.15
C GLU A 44 -6.97 -3.76 -21.47
N LEU A 45 -7.04 -5.07 -21.32
CA LEU A 45 -5.92 -5.94 -21.01
C LEU A 45 -5.43 -6.54 -22.32
N LEU A 46 -4.18 -6.27 -22.66
CA LEU A 46 -3.52 -6.81 -23.85
C LEU A 46 -2.39 -7.74 -23.42
N LEU A 47 -2.56 -9.03 -23.70
CA LEU A 47 -1.58 -10.05 -23.42
C LEU A 47 -0.85 -10.43 -24.72
N GLU A 48 0.48 -10.31 -24.71
CA GLU A 48 1.32 -10.58 -25.91
C GLU A 48 1.20 -12.04 -26.38
N ASP A 49 1.06 -12.98 -25.42
CA ASP A 49 0.91 -14.42 -25.70
C ASP A 49 -0.06 -15.04 -24.72
N GLY A 50 -1.32 -15.19 -25.14
CA GLY A 50 -2.40 -15.78 -24.32
C GLY A 50 -2.20 -17.25 -24.01
N SER A 51 -1.40 -17.98 -24.81
CA SER A 51 -1.15 -19.40 -24.58
C SER A 51 -0.47 -19.70 -23.23
N VAL A 52 0.20 -18.70 -22.63
CA VAL A 52 0.89 -18.84 -21.35
C VAL A 52 -0.04 -18.67 -20.14
N VAL A 53 -1.26 -18.16 -20.32
CA VAL A 53 -2.25 -17.95 -19.26
C VAL A 53 -3.41 -18.91 -19.48
N ARG A 54 -3.69 -19.77 -18.50
CA ARG A 54 -4.84 -20.66 -18.54
C ARG A 54 -6.13 -19.91 -18.27
N TYR A 55 -6.13 -19.05 -17.25
CA TYR A 55 -7.24 -18.14 -16.96
C TYR A 55 -6.83 -17.02 -16.01
N LEU A 56 -7.59 -15.93 -16.06
CA LEU A 56 -7.70 -14.89 -15.04
C LEU A 56 -9.12 -14.94 -14.45
N ASP A 57 -9.20 -15.10 -13.13
CA ASP A 57 -10.45 -15.20 -12.39
C ASP A 57 -10.60 -13.98 -11.49
N PHE A 58 -11.40 -13.02 -11.94
CA PHE A 58 -11.60 -11.73 -11.31
C PHE A 58 -12.71 -11.76 -10.25
N LYS A 59 -12.50 -11.02 -9.16
CA LYS A 59 -13.54 -10.65 -8.19
C LYS A 59 -14.18 -9.34 -8.64
N LEU A 60 -15.39 -9.40 -9.19
CA LEU A 60 -16.10 -8.22 -9.68
C LEU A 60 -16.91 -7.51 -8.58
N GLY A 61 -17.12 -8.17 -7.42
CA GLY A 61 -17.93 -7.65 -6.32
C GLY A 61 -19.44 -7.73 -6.60
N GLY A 62 -20.23 -7.21 -5.66
CA GLY A 62 -21.69 -7.16 -5.79
C GLY A 62 -22.20 -5.83 -6.36
N GLU A 63 -21.37 -4.80 -6.46
CA GLU A 63 -21.71 -3.52 -7.09
C GLU A 63 -21.42 -3.58 -8.59
N VAL A 64 -22.34 -3.05 -9.40
CA VAL A 64 -22.19 -3.01 -10.87
C VAL A 64 -21.30 -1.82 -11.23
N ILE A 65 -20.00 -1.97 -11.04
CA ILE A 65 -19.02 -0.96 -11.48
C ILE A 65 -18.33 -1.35 -12.78
N TYR A 66 -18.41 -2.63 -13.19
CA TYR A 66 -17.83 -3.16 -14.43
C TYR A 66 -18.91 -3.62 -15.39
N SER A 67 -18.80 -3.26 -16.65
CA SER A 67 -19.75 -3.62 -17.71
C SER A 67 -19.04 -3.86 -19.05
N ASP A 68 -19.83 -4.33 -20.05
CA ASP A 68 -19.43 -4.42 -21.46
C ASP A 68 -18.17 -5.28 -21.71
N PHE A 69 -18.03 -6.38 -20.99
CA PHE A 69 -16.90 -7.29 -21.17
C PHE A 69 -16.90 -7.92 -22.57
N GLN A 70 -15.77 -7.80 -23.27
CA GLN A 70 -15.56 -8.36 -24.59
C GLN A 70 -14.16 -8.98 -24.67
N THR A 71 -14.05 -10.12 -25.34
CA THR A 71 -12.78 -10.79 -25.66
C THR A 71 -12.68 -10.98 -27.17
N ASP A 72 -11.47 -11.15 -27.68
CA ASP A 72 -11.22 -11.37 -29.11
C ASP A 72 -10.89 -12.83 -29.42
N GLY A 73 -10.99 -13.17 -30.71
CA GLY A 73 -10.65 -14.47 -31.25
C GLY A 73 -11.42 -15.61 -30.57
N GLU A 74 -10.70 -16.67 -30.24
CA GLU A 74 -11.21 -17.85 -29.53
C GLU A 74 -11.22 -17.69 -28.00
N GLY A 75 -10.88 -16.51 -27.49
CA GLY A 75 -10.94 -16.21 -26.06
C GLY A 75 -12.36 -16.28 -25.52
N THR A 76 -12.54 -16.67 -24.27
CA THR A 76 -13.84 -16.75 -23.63
C THR A 76 -13.93 -15.91 -22.36
N TRP A 77 -15.10 -15.33 -22.12
CA TRP A 77 -15.49 -14.66 -20.90
C TRP A 77 -16.73 -15.32 -20.30
N GLN A 78 -16.66 -15.62 -19.02
CA GLN A 78 -17.79 -16.16 -18.25
C GLN A 78 -17.95 -15.36 -16.98
N GLN A 79 -19.16 -14.92 -16.67
CA GLN A 79 -19.46 -14.14 -15.47
C GLN A 79 -20.60 -14.78 -14.69
N GLU A 80 -20.36 -15.04 -13.40
CA GLU A 80 -21.33 -15.62 -12.49
C GLU A 80 -20.97 -15.24 -11.03
N ASP A 81 -21.98 -14.97 -10.21
CA ASP A 81 -21.88 -14.74 -8.76
C ASP A 81 -20.79 -13.72 -8.34
N GLY A 82 -20.71 -12.59 -9.05
CA GLY A 82 -19.75 -11.53 -8.78
C GLY A 82 -18.30 -11.90 -9.12
N ARG A 83 -18.10 -12.95 -9.93
CA ARG A 83 -16.81 -13.37 -10.49
C ARG A 83 -16.85 -13.30 -12.00
N GLY A 84 -15.69 -13.09 -12.62
CA GLY A 84 -15.52 -13.12 -14.07
C GLY A 84 -14.27 -13.90 -14.44
N ILE A 85 -14.40 -14.91 -15.29
CA ILE A 85 -13.29 -15.76 -15.73
C ILE A 85 -12.99 -15.46 -17.19
N TRP A 86 -11.78 -14.94 -17.43
CA TRP A 86 -11.24 -14.77 -18.77
C TRP A 86 -10.27 -15.90 -19.10
N ARG A 87 -10.50 -16.59 -20.24
CA ARG A 87 -9.56 -17.52 -20.85
C ARG A 87 -9.06 -16.90 -22.15
N PRO A 88 -7.80 -16.44 -22.20
CA PRO A 88 -7.27 -15.81 -23.40
C PRO A 88 -7.17 -16.77 -24.59
N ALA A 89 -7.36 -16.26 -25.80
CA ALA A 89 -7.00 -16.97 -27.03
C ALA A 89 -5.48 -17.17 -27.14
N PRO A 90 -4.98 -18.23 -27.81
CA PRO A 90 -3.57 -18.38 -28.15
C PRO A 90 -3.05 -17.17 -28.97
N GLY A 91 -1.77 -16.80 -28.76
CA GLY A 91 -1.19 -15.63 -29.40
C GLY A 91 -1.61 -14.33 -28.69
N LYS A 92 -1.70 -13.22 -29.44
CA LYS A 92 -2.16 -11.95 -28.88
C LYS A 92 -3.61 -12.05 -28.46
N ALA A 93 -3.88 -11.71 -27.19
CA ALA A 93 -5.22 -11.81 -26.64
C ALA A 93 -5.63 -10.50 -25.95
N ARG A 94 -6.91 -10.17 -26.03
CA ARG A 94 -7.49 -8.94 -25.49
C ARG A 94 -8.74 -9.26 -24.66
N LEU A 95 -8.83 -8.59 -23.50
CA LEU A 95 -10.07 -8.42 -22.75
C LEU A 95 -10.33 -6.93 -22.62
N SER A 96 -11.50 -6.46 -23.02
CA SER A 96 -11.94 -5.08 -22.80
C SER A 96 -13.21 -5.02 -21.98
N TYR A 97 -13.37 -3.94 -21.21
CA TYR A 97 -14.56 -3.68 -20.41
C TYR A 97 -14.62 -2.19 -20.05
N ARG A 98 -15.76 -1.79 -19.50
CA ARG A 98 -16.00 -0.43 -19.02
C ARG A 98 -16.11 -0.41 -17.49
N VAL A 99 -15.56 0.64 -16.87
CA VAL A 99 -15.57 0.84 -15.42
C VAL A 99 -16.24 2.18 -15.10
N LYS A 100 -17.19 2.20 -14.17
CA LYS A 100 -17.69 3.44 -13.57
C LYS A 100 -16.62 4.03 -12.63
N VAL A 101 -16.28 5.31 -12.80
CA VAL A 101 -15.16 5.94 -12.07
C VAL A 101 -15.59 6.54 -10.75
N SER A 102 -16.67 7.33 -10.73
CA SER A 102 -17.07 8.01 -9.50
C SER A 102 -17.82 7.09 -8.54
N HIS A 103 -17.29 7.00 -7.31
CA HIS A 103 -17.89 6.22 -6.23
C HIS A 103 -18.34 7.15 -5.11
N GLN A 104 -19.64 7.28 -4.92
CA GLN A 104 -20.24 8.15 -3.90
C GLN A 104 -20.67 7.33 -2.68
N ARG A 105 -20.19 7.73 -1.51
CA ARG A 105 -20.62 7.18 -0.21
C ARG A 105 -22.05 7.60 0.12
N LYS A 106 -22.69 6.89 1.04
CA LYS A 106 -24.02 7.27 1.59
C LYS A 106 -24.05 8.68 2.19
N SER A 107 -22.88 9.20 2.62
CA SER A 107 -22.73 10.57 3.13
C SER A 107 -22.76 11.67 2.05
N GLY A 108 -22.85 11.31 0.77
CA GLY A 108 -22.75 12.24 -0.36
C GLY A 108 -21.31 12.58 -0.78
N ARG A 109 -20.31 12.12 -0.04
CA ARG A 109 -18.88 12.33 -0.37
C ARG A 109 -18.37 11.24 -1.30
N PHE A 110 -17.25 11.53 -2.00
CA PHE A 110 -16.68 10.61 -2.99
C PHE A 110 -15.39 9.95 -2.48
N ASP A 111 -15.26 8.65 -2.72
CA ASP A 111 -14.01 7.92 -2.59
C ASP A 111 -13.18 7.97 -3.87
N ALA A 112 -13.85 7.99 -5.01
CA ALA A 112 -13.29 8.23 -6.34
C ALA A 112 -14.22 9.19 -7.07
N ARG A 113 -13.64 10.09 -7.86
CA ARG A 113 -14.42 11.12 -8.59
C ARG A 113 -13.78 11.43 -9.93
N MET A 114 -14.64 11.57 -10.95
CA MET A 114 -14.27 12.15 -12.24
C MET A 114 -15.12 13.41 -12.50
N THR A 115 -14.49 14.38 -13.15
CA THR A 115 -15.09 15.64 -13.62
C THR A 115 -14.61 15.87 -15.04
N ASP A 116 -15.07 16.94 -15.68
CA ASP A 116 -14.60 17.34 -17.02
C ASP A 116 -13.08 17.64 -17.05
N ASP A 117 -12.50 18.02 -15.92
CA ASP A 117 -11.13 18.49 -15.81
C ASP A 117 -10.14 17.48 -15.22
N TRP A 118 -10.63 16.51 -14.42
CA TRP A 118 -9.77 15.56 -13.73
C TRP A 118 -10.51 14.30 -13.26
N ALA A 119 -9.74 13.24 -13.00
CA ALA A 119 -10.19 12.04 -12.28
C ALA A 119 -9.20 11.68 -11.18
N LEU A 120 -9.72 11.34 -10.00
CA LEU A 120 -9.00 10.82 -8.85
C LEU A 120 -9.67 9.53 -8.39
N LEU A 121 -8.94 8.42 -8.46
CA LEU A 121 -9.46 7.08 -8.20
C LEU A 121 -8.35 6.12 -7.80
N ARG A 122 -8.73 4.91 -7.40
CA ARG A 122 -7.77 3.83 -7.15
C ARG A 122 -7.62 2.97 -8.40
N GLY A 123 -6.40 2.57 -8.71
CA GLY A 123 -6.12 1.58 -9.74
C GLY A 123 -6.75 0.23 -9.43
N ASP A 124 -6.97 -0.05 -8.14
CA ASP A 124 -7.70 -1.21 -7.64
C ASP A 124 -9.13 -1.32 -8.19
N ASP A 125 -9.75 -0.17 -8.47
CA ASP A 125 -11.11 -0.09 -9.03
C ASP A 125 -11.10 -0.18 -10.57
N LEU A 126 -10.01 0.22 -11.22
CA LEU A 126 -9.88 0.07 -12.69
C LEU A 126 -9.72 -1.38 -13.11
N VAL A 127 -8.93 -2.15 -12.38
CA VAL A 127 -8.68 -3.56 -12.65
C VAL A 127 -9.03 -4.36 -11.40
N PRO A 128 -10.08 -5.18 -11.43
CA PRO A 128 -10.50 -5.93 -10.27
C PRO A 128 -9.42 -6.90 -9.80
N SER A 129 -9.41 -7.22 -8.51
CA SER A 129 -8.53 -8.25 -7.99
C SER A 129 -8.84 -9.59 -8.62
N GLY A 130 -7.83 -10.42 -8.85
CA GLY A 130 -8.02 -11.69 -9.52
C GLY A 130 -6.97 -12.72 -9.15
N ARG A 131 -7.30 -13.97 -9.44
CA ARG A 131 -6.39 -15.11 -9.39
C ARG A 131 -5.89 -15.40 -10.80
N LEU A 132 -4.57 -15.33 -10.98
CA LEU A 132 -3.89 -15.69 -12.21
C LEU A 132 -3.51 -17.18 -12.16
N ASP A 133 -3.90 -17.95 -13.19
CA ASP A 133 -3.35 -19.26 -13.46
C ASP A 133 -2.58 -19.23 -14.77
N GLN A 134 -1.27 -19.48 -14.70
CA GLN A 134 -0.34 -19.40 -15.82
C GLN A 134 0.59 -20.61 -15.88
N GLN A 135 1.30 -20.76 -16.98
CA GLN A 135 2.33 -21.79 -17.13
C GLN A 135 3.52 -21.51 -16.17
N ASP A 136 4.13 -22.59 -15.68
CA ASP A 136 5.33 -22.50 -14.88
C ASP A 136 6.50 -21.90 -15.68
N GLY A 137 7.36 -21.15 -14.98
CA GLY A 137 8.50 -20.49 -15.61
C GLY A 137 8.14 -19.27 -16.48
N VAL A 138 6.88 -18.81 -16.46
CA VAL A 138 6.45 -17.55 -17.11
C VAL A 138 6.44 -16.41 -16.11
N ARG A 139 6.89 -15.25 -16.56
CA ARG A 139 6.75 -13.97 -15.83
C ARG A 139 6.06 -12.93 -16.70
N LEU A 140 4.90 -12.47 -16.28
CA LEU A 140 4.23 -11.35 -16.90
C LEU A 140 4.97 -10.04 -16.58
N ILE A 141 5.08 -9.18 -17.57
CA ILE A 141 5.68 -7.84 -17.45
C ILE A 141 4.56 -6.82 -17.63
N SER A 142 4.02 -6.35 -16.51
CA SER A 142 2.85 -5.50 -16.51
C SER A 142 3.17 -4.03 -16.69
N ARG A 143 2.40 -3.34 -17.54
CA ARG A 143 2.50 -1.91 -17.80
C ARG A 143 1.12 -1.28 -17.82
N LEU A 144 1.01 -0.06 -17.32
CA LEU A 144 -0.17 0.79 -17.45
C LEU A 144 0.10 1.88 -18.48
N LYS A 145 -0.80 2.05 -19.43
CA LYS A 145 -0.85 3.18 -20.37
C LYS A 145 -2.18 3.90 -20.19
N VAL A 146 -2.12 5.22 -20.04
CA VAL A 146 -3.32 6.06 -19.90
C VAL A 146 -3.49 6.96 -21.11
N GLU A 147 -4.64 6.87 -21.74
CA GLU A 147 -5.08 7.81 -22.77
C GLU A 147 -5.90 8.92 -22.09
N LEU A 148 -5.42 10.15 -22.24
CA LEU A 148 -6.05 11.31 -21.63
C LEU A 148 -7.06 11.94 -22.61
N PRO A 149 -8.26 12.35 -22.12
CA PRO A 149 -9.21 13.15 -22.90
C PRO A 149 -8.62 14.48 -23.36
N GLU A 150 -9.25 15.10 -24.32
CA GLU A 150 -8.87 16.44 -24.77
C GLU A 150 -8.90 17.43 -23.59
N GLY A 151 -7.90 18.30 -23.55
CA GLY A 151 -7.76 19.28 -22.46
C GLY A 151 -7.04 18.75 -21.20
N TRP A 152 -7.00 17.45 -20.95
CA TRP A 152 -6.23 16.88 -19.85
C TRP A 152 -4.72 16.89 -20.15
N LYS A 153 -3.91 17.21 -19.14
CA LYS A 153 -2.46 17.49 -19.33
C LYS A 153 -1.54 16.35 -18.88
N SER A 154 -1.89 15.67 -17.79
CA SER A 154 -0.99 14.69 -17.17
C SER A 154 -1.74 13.64 -16.39
N VAL A 155 -1.03 12.55 -16.07
CA VAL A 155 -1.45 11.50 -15.13
C VAL A 155 -0.30 11.18 -14.20
N GLU A 156 -0.61 10.98 -12.91
CA GLU A 156 0.31 10.59 -11.86
C GLU A 156 -0.18 9.31 -11.18
N THR A 157 0.77 8.41 -10.89
CA THR A 157 0.55 7.14 -10.20
C THR A 157 1.69 6.86 -9.24
N GLY A 158 1.52 5.95 -8.29
CA GLY A 158 2.59 5.43 -7.44
C GLY A 158 3.59 4.51 -8.17
N TRP A 159 3.45 4.31 -9.48
CA TRP A 159 4.30 3.44 -10.27
C TRP A 159 5.34 4.21 -11.07
N PRO A 160 6.56 3.65 -11.26
CA PRO A 160 7.60 4.30 -12.04
C PRO A 160 7.17 4.58 -13.47
N ARG A 161 7.41 5.82 -13.92
CA ARG A 161 7.12 6.25 -15.29
C ARG A 161 8.18 5.72 -16.25
N ILE A 162 7.76 5.08 -17.34
CA ILE A 162 8.62 4.53 -18.40
C ILE A 162 8.41 5.18 -19.76
N GLY A 163 7.55 6.19 -19.85
CA GLY A 163 7.24 6.94 -21.06
C GLY A 163 6.10 7.92 -20.83
N LYS A 164 5.67 8.61 -21.90
CA LYS A 164 4.52 9.51 -21.84
C LYS A 164 3.27 8.72 -21.44
N ASN A 165 2.70 9.01 -20.27
CA ASN A 165 1.52 8.34 -19.71
C ASN A 165 1.66 6.80 -19.63
N ARG A 166 2.90 6.28 -19.52
CA ARG A 166 3.19 4.86 -19.39
C ARG A 166 3.95 4.61 -18.10
N PHE A 167 3.55 3.55 -17.39
CA PHE A 167 4.08 3.20 -16.08
C PHE A 167 4.37 1.72 -16.01
N ARG A 168 5.44 1.35 -15.30
CA ARG A 168 5.76 -0.03 -15.01
C ARG A 168 5.06 -0.45 -13.73
N ILE A 169 4.23 -1.48 -13.83
CA ILE A 169 3.65 -2.13 -12.65
C ILE A 169 4.63 -3.23 -12.20
N ASP A 170 5.03 -3.19 -10.94
CA ASP A 170 5.90 -4.20 -10.34
C ASP A 170 5.41 -4.44 -8.91
N ASN A 171 4.41 -5.27 -8.79
CA ASN A 171 3.75 -5.60 -7.53
C ASN A 171 4.21 -6.99 -7.07
N ARG A 172 5.45 -7.09 -6.61
CA ARG A 172 6.12 -8.37 -6.28
C ARG A 172 5.41 -9.23 -5.24
N GLU A 173 4.55 -8.61 -4.44
CA GLU A 173 3.81 -9.28 -3.36
C GLU A 173 2.48 -9.90 -3.84
N ARG A 174 2.15 -9.74 -5.13
CA ARG A 174 0.89 -10.24 -5.72
C ARG A 174 1.15 -11.16 -6.90
N LEU A 175 0.39 -12.24 -7.00
CA LEU A 175 0.43 -13.17 -8.13
C LEU A 175 0.02 -12.54 -9.46
N PHE A 176 -0.83 -11.50 -9.39
CA PHE A 176 -1.32 -10.76 -10.55
C PHE A 176 -0.92 -9.28 -10.43
N ASP A 177 0.06 -8.87 -11.24
CA ASP A 177 0.57 -7.50 -11.30
C ASP A 177 -0.42 -6.60 -12.04
N ARG A 178 -1.38 -6.05 -11.33
CA ARG A 178 -2.36 -5.09 -11.83
C ARG A 178 -2.08 -3.67 -11.33
N PRO A 179 -2.57 -2.62 -12.00
CA PRO A 179 -2.57 -1.28 -11.44
C PRO A 179 -3.28 -1.26 -10.09
N THR A 180 -2.63 -0.70 -9.09
CA THR A 180 -3.16 -0.53 -7.73
C THR A 180 -2.70 0.80 -7.16
N GLY A 181 -3.30 1.23 -6.04
CA GLY A 181 -3.01 2.51 -5.43
C GLY A 181 -3.65 3.69 -6.17
N TRP A 182 -3.31 4.89 -5.75
CA TRP A 182 -3.95 6.10 -6.25
C TRP A 182 -3.48 6.50 -7.64
N ILE A 183 -4.42 6.91 -8.47
CA ILE A 183 -4.23 7.48 -9.81
C ILE A 183 -4.92 8.83 -9.86
N LEU A 184 -4.20 9.85 -10.31
CA LEU A 184 -4.73 11.18 -10.56
C LEU A 184 -4.42 11.58 -11.99
N ALA A 185 -5.45 11.89 -12.77
CA ALA A 185 -5.32 12.31 -14.18
C ALA A 185 -6.08 13.62 -14.44
N GLY A 186 -5.62 14.46 -15.35
CA GLY A 186 -6.32 15.68 -15.72
C GLY A 186 -5.46 16.94 -15.79
N LYS A 187 -6.07 18.10 -15.46
CA LYS A 187 -5.41 19.40 -15.30
C LYS A 187 -4.81 19.47 -13.88
N LEU A 188 -3.55 19.09 -13.75
CA LEU A 188 -2.90 18.88 -12.45
C LEU A 188 -1.82 19.92 -12.16
N GLY A 189 -1.68 20.23 -10.86
CA GLY A 189 -0.47 20.83 -10.30
C GLY A 189 0.32 19.79 -9.52
N SER A 190 1.64 19.74 -9.69
CA SER A 190 2.51 18.80 -8.98
C SER A 190 3.77 19.48 -8.43
N ARG A 191 4.30 18.90 -7.34
CA ARG A 191 5.64 19.17 -6.80
C ARG A 191 6.36 17.86 -6.67
N ARG A 192 7.66 17.87 -6.97
CA ARG A 192 8.50 16.68 -6.97
C ARG A 192 9.78 16.94 -6.21
N ALA A 193 10.25 15.92 -5.49
CA ALA A 193 11.56 15.87 -4.87
C ALA A 193 12.08 14.44 -4.86
N LYS A 194 13.39 14.28 -4.74
CA LYS A 194 14.01 13.01 -4.37
C LYS A 194 14.30 13.04 -2.88
N LEU A 195 13.71 12.10 -2.12
CA LEU A 195 13.94 11.93 -0.68
C LEU A 195 14.53 10.54 -0.47
N GLY A 196 15.77 10.47 0.03
CA GLY A 196 16.53 9.22 -0.02
C GLY A 196 16.63 8.71 -1.47
N GLU A 197 16.29 7.46 -1.70
CA GLU A 197 16.24 6.86 -3.04
C GLU A 197 14.84 6.94 -3.69
N THR A 198 13.86 7.55 -3.01
CA THR A 198 12.47 7.64 -3.46
C THR A 198 12.20 8.89 -4.28
N ASP A 199 11.62 8.73 -5.47
CA ASP A 199 11.04 9.83 -6.25
C ASP A 199 9.65 10.18 -5.71
N VAL A 200 9.54 11.28 -4.97
CA VAL A 200 8.29 11.75 -4.36
C VAL A 200 7.58 12.71 -5.28
N THR A 201 6.28 12.50 -5.47
CA THR A 201 5.39 13.42 -6.18
C THR A 201 4.19 13.77 -5.29
N VAL A 202 3.95 15.06 -5.08
CA VAL A 202 2.73 15.57 -4.46
C VAL A 202 1.90 16.26 -5.55
N ALA A 203 0.72 15.75 -5.83
CA ALA A 203 -0.13 16.21 -6.94
C ALA A 203 -1.58 16.44 -6.50
N ALA A 204 -2.22 17.43 -7.12
CA ALA A 204 -3.64 17.72 -6.94
C ALA A 204 -4.22 18.32 -8.21
N PRO A 205 -5.52 18.22 -8.46
CA PRO A 205 -6.15 18.98 -9.52
C PRO A 205 -5.96 20.49 -9.28
N VAL A 206 -5.91 21.25 -10.35
CA VAL A 206 -5.82 22.71 -10.27
C VAL A 206 -7.13 23.26 -9.67
N GLY A 207 -7.02 24.11 -8.66
CA GLY A 207 -8.20 24.70 -7.99
C GLY A 207 -8.69 23.96 -6.74
N GLU A 208 -8.23 22.72 -6.49
CA GLU A 208 -8.73 21.88 -5.39
C GLU A 208 -8.06 22.15 -4.01
N GLY A 209 -7.36 23.26 -3.85
CA GLY A 209 -6.94 23.80 -2.55
C GLY A 209 -5.74 23.12 -1.88
N MET A 210 -5.24 21.98 -2.37
CA MET A 210 -4.12 21.26 -1.73
C MET A 210 -2.82 22.07 -1.73
N ARG A 211 -2.26 22.30 -0.55
CA ARG A 211 -0.99 23.01 -0.35
C ARG A 211 0.21 22.08 -0.55
N ARG A 212 0.51 21.77 -1.81
CA ARG A 212 1.50 20.77 -2.23
C ARG A 212 2.92 21.02 -1.71
N MET A 213 3.33 22.29 -1.59
CA MET A 213 4.65 22.61 -1.04
C MET A 213 4.73 22.35 0.46
N ASP A 214 3.67 22.64 1.22
CA ASP A 214 3.66 22.40 2.65
C ASP A 214 3.74 20.89 2.93
N VAL A 215 2.99 20.07 2.15
CA VAL A 215 3.08 18.62 2.22
C VAL A 215 4.51 18.14 1.93
N LEU A 216 5.13 18.63 0.84
CA LEU A 216 6.50 18.24 0.48
C LEU A 216 7.52 18.67 1.54
N THR A 217 7.35 19.86 2.13
CA THR A 217 8.20 20.35 3.23
C THR A 217 8.06 19.45 4.46
N MET A 218 6.84 19.10 4.84
CA MET A 218 6.58 18.17 5.96
C MET A 218 7.24 16.82 5.72
N LEU A 219 7.14 16.29 4.50
CA LEU A 219 7.82 15.04 4.13
C LEU A 219 9.32 15.14 4.29
N THR A 220 9.95 16.20 3.76
CA THR A 220 11.40 16.41 3.88
C THR A 220 11.84 16.43 5.35
N PHE A 221 10.99 17.01 6.20
CA PHE A 221 11.25 17.13 7.63
C PHE A 221 11.18 15.79 8.37
N VAL A 222 10.17 14.96 8.09
CA VAL A 222 9.97 13.67 8.79
C VAL A 222 10.68 12.49 8.12
N TRP A 223 11.19 12.66 6.91
CA TRP A 223 11.74 11.57 6.11
C TRP A 223 12.89 10.80 6.76
N PRO A 224 13.90 11.46 7.38
CA PRO A 224 14.98 10.75 8.05
C PRO A 224 14.45 9.81 9.14
N GLU A 225 13.44 10.24 9.90
CA GLU A 225 12.87 9.46 10.98
C GLU A 225 12.04 8.27 10.45
N ILE A 226 11.34 8.44 9.32
CA ILE A 226 10.65 7.34 8.63
C ILE A 226 11.65 6.27 8.20
N GLN A 227 12.77 6.66 7.59
CA GLN A 227 13.82 5.73 7.14
C GLN A 227 14.50 5.01 8.31
N ASN A 228 14.70 5.70 9.45
CA ASN A 228 15.25 5.09 10.65
C ASN A 228 14.38 3.95 11.20
N VAL A 229 13.06 4.07 11.10
CA VAL A 229 12.12 3.04 11.57
C VAL A 229 11.89 1.98 10.50
N PHE A 230 11.55 2.38 9.28
CA PHE A 230 11.13 1.53 8.18
C PHE A 230 12.22 1.49 7.09
N PRO A 231 13.13 0.52 7.10
CA PRO A 231 14.24 0.43 6.15
C PRO A 231 13.76 -0.04 4.76
N ARG A 232 12.83 0.72 4.19
CA ARG A 232 12.23 0.46 2.87
C ARG A 232 12.11 1.76 2.11
N ASP A 233 12.76 1.83 0.96
CA ASP A 233 12.65 2.95 0.03
C ASP A 233 11.85 2.50 -1.20
N PRO A 234 10.57 2.85 -1.31
CA PRO A 234 9.84 2.64 -2.55
C PRO A 234 10.50 3.50 -3.64
N LYS A 235 10.66 2.97 -4.85
CA LYS A 235 11.24 3.74 -5.96
C LYS A 235 10.45 5.01 -6.27
N LYS A 236 9.15 5.00 -5.99
CA LYS A 236 8.25 6.14 -6.17
C LYS A 236 7.23 6.20 -5.04
N LEU A 237 6.90 7.40 -4.61
CA LEU A 237 5.79 7.71 -3.71
C LEU A 237 4.94 8.80 -4.35
N LEU A 238 3.63 8.55 -4.44
CA LEU A 238 2.65 9.53 -4.89
C LEU A 238 1.76 9.94 -3.71
N ILE A 239 1.63 11.25 -3.49
CA ILE A 239 0.63 11.82 -2.58
C ILE A 239 -0.33 12.63 -3.42
N VAL A 240 -1.62 12.29 -3.33
CA VAL A 240 -2.68 13.00 -4.03
C VAL A 240 -3.67 13.59 -3.05
N GLY A 241 -4.33 14.67 -3.45
CA GLY A 241 -5.41 15.25 -2.68
C GLY A 241 -6.33 16.10 -3.53
N ALA A 242 -7.56 16.23 -3.05
CA ALA A 242 -8.56 17.14 -3.58
C ALA A 242 -9.47 17.62 -2.44
N GLY A 243 -10.20 18.71 -2.68
CA GLY A 243 -11.14 19.30 -1.74
C GLY A 243 -12.50 18.63 -1.74
N ASP A 244 -13.50 19.30 -1.14
CA ASP A 244 -14.88 18.85 -1.17
C ASP A 244 -15.40 18.71 -2.63
N PRO A 245 -16.22 17.73 -2.93
CA PRO A 245 -16.88 16.79 -2.02
C PRO A 245 -16.15 15.45 -1.83
N MET A 246 -14.82 15.38 -2.00
CA MET A 246 -14.09 14.17 -1.66
C MET A 246 -14.23 13.84 -0.16
N TRP A 247 -14.05 12.58 0.18
CA TRP A 247 -14.07 12.14 1.57
C TRP A 247 -12.96 12.83 2.39
N ARG A 248 -13.32 13.38 3.56
CA ARG A 248 -12.43 14.19 4.41
C ARG A 248 -11.47 13.33 5.26
N GLY A 249 -10.86 12.31 4.70
CA GLY A 249 -9.90 11.43 5.36
C GLY A 249 -8.53 11.41 4.71
N GLY A 250 -7.73 10.44 5.14
CA GLY A 250 -6.54 9.95 4.48
C GLY A 250 -6.75 8.47 4.14
N LEU A 251 -6.13 7.98 3.10
CA LEU A 251 -6.17 6.58 2.73
C LEU A 251 -4.93 6.19 1.94
N SER A 252 -4.18 5.24 2.49
CA SER A 252 -3.01 4.67 1.84
C SER A 252 -3.35 3.63 0.77
N GLY A 253 -2.41 3.42 -0.12
CA GLY A 253 -2.41 2.37 -1.12
C GLY A 253 -0.96 2.03 -1.52
N PRO A 254 -0.72 1.03 -2.36
CA PRO A 254 0.63 0.70 -2.78
C PRO A 254 1.37 1.91 -3.38
N ASN A 255 2.48 2.28 -2.73
CA ASN A 255 3.35 3.42 -3.10
C ASN A 255 2.60 4.75 -3.27
N SER A 256 1.44 4.92 -2.65
CA SER A 256 0.63 6.12 -2.80
C SER A 256 -0.29 6.34 -1.62
N LEU A 257 -0.72 7.58 -1.42
CA LEU A 257 -1.77 7.92 -0.47
C LEU A 257 -2.61 9.09 -0.96
N PHE A 258 -3.87 9.11 -0.52
CA PHE A 258 -4.78 10.25 -0.64
C PHE A 258 -4.87 10.97 0.71
N MET A 259 -4.96 12.28 0.65
CA MET A 259 -5.30 13.13 1.80
C MET A 259 -6.22 14.27 1.34
N HIS A 260 -7.33 14.47 2.04
CA HIS A 260 -8.21 15.59 1.74
C HIS A 260 -7.48 16.94 1.88
N ALA A 261 -7.72 17.87 0.95
CA ALA A 261 -6.97 19.12 0.86
C ALA A 261 -7.05 20.00 2.12
N ASP A 262 -8.17 19.93 2.85
CA ASP A 262 -8.39 20.70 4.10
C ASP A 262 -7.84 20.02 5.36
N ARG A 263 -7.28 18.81 5.24
CA ARG A 263 -6.67 18.14 6.40
C ARG A 263 -5.41 18.91 6.86
N PRO A 264 -5.30 19.25 8.14
CA PRO A 264 -4.07 19.81 8.67
C PRO A 264 -2.94 18.78 8.61
N LEU A 265 -1.71 19.24 8.34
CA LEU A 265 -0.52 18.36 8.34
C LEU A 265 -0.24 17.80 9.73
N VAL A 266 -0.47 18.60 10.77
CA VAL A 266 -0.49 18.16 12.17
C VAL A 266 -1.78 18.74 12.77
N SER A 267 -2.60 17.87 13.35
CA SER A 267 -3.86 18.24 13.98
C SER A 267 -3.65 18.90 15.35
N GLU A 268 -4.69 19.51 15.90
CA GLU A 268 -4.67 20.04 17.26
C GLU A 268 -4.38 18.96 18.30
N ASN A 269 -4.79 17.72 18.03
CA ASN A 269 -4.51 16.55 18.86
C ASN A 269 -3.06 16.04 18.73
N GLY A 270 -2.19 16.73 17.96
CA GLY A 270 -0.80 16.38 17.79
C GLY A 270 -0.52 15.20 16.86
N THR A 271 -1.53 14.67 16.18
CA THR A 271 -1.38 13.59 15.21
C THR A 271 -1.25 14.14 13.79
N SER A 272 -0.68 13.36 12.88
CA SER A 272 -0.54 13.71 11.47
C SER A 272 -1.15 12.64 10.59
N SER A 273 -2.28 12.93 9.96
CA SER A 273 -2.87 12.00 8.98
C SER A 273 -1.92 11.68 7.84
N LEU A 274 -1.08 12.63 7.42
CA LEU A 274 -0.06 12.39 6.41
C LEU A 274 0.95 11.32 6.86
N VAL A 275 1.49 11.46 8.08
CA VAL A 275 2.47 10.50 8.61
C VAL A 275 1.82 9.17 8.92
N HIS A 276 0.58 9.15 9.43
CA HIS A 276 -0.20 7.94 9.63
C HIS A 276 -0.30 7.10 8.34
N GLU A 277 -0.74 7.71 7.23
CA GLU A 277 -0.84 7.01 5.94
C GLU A 277 0.53 6.61 5.38
N LEU A 278 1.57 7.39 5.62
CA LEU A 278 2.94 7.01 5.25
C LEU A 278 3.41 5.77 6.00
N VAL A 279 3.07 5.62 7.27
CA VAL A 279 3.41 4.40 8.04
C VAL A 279 2.81 3.17 7.38
N HIS A 280 1.54 3.22 6.94
CA HIS A 280 0.95 2.11 6.18
C HIS A 280 1.70 1.83 4.86
N VAL A 281 2.07 2.87 4.10
CA VAL A 281 2.82 2.71 2.84
C VAL A 281 4.18 2.07 3.08
N PHE A 282 4.89 2.44 4.15
CA PHE A 282 6.23 1.97 4.43
C PHE A 282 6.26 0.63 5.18
N SER A 283 5.41 0.44 6.17
CA SER A 283 5.35 -0.80 6.96
C SER A 283 4.77 -1.96 6.15
N ARG A 284 3.71 -1.71 5.39
CA ARG A 284 2.91 -2.73 4.67
C ARG A 284 2.45 -3.87 5.59
N ILE A 285 2.27 -3.59 6.87
CA ILE A 285 1.73 -4.55 7.81
C ILE A 285 0.27 -4.79 7.44
N THR A 286 -0.10 -6.05 7.30
CA THR A 286 -1.48 -6.49 7.03
C THR A 286 -1.94 -7.33 8.22
N ASP A 287 -3.04 -6.94 8.84
CA ASP A 287 -3.56 -7.59 10.02
C ASP A 287 -4.39 -8.83 9.67
N ALA A 288 -4.33 -9.84 10.54
CA ALA A 288 -5.29 -10.92 10.61
C ALA A 288 -6.54 -10.47 11.37
N ASP A 289 -7.59 -11.30 11.34
CA ASP A 289 -8.86 -11.02 12.00
C ASP A 289 -8.65 -10.61 13.48
N ARG A 290 -9.35 -9.57 13.89
CA ARG A 290 -9.29 -8.99 15.24
C ARG A 290 -7.87 -8.56 15.70
N SER A 291 -7.00 -8.21 14.75
CA SER A 291 -5.64 -7.71 15.02
C SER A 291 -5.40 -6.32 14.39
N ASP A 292 -6.41 -5.68 13.87
CA ASP A 292 -6.38 -4.36 13.22
C ASP A 292 -5.78 -3.24 14.11
N TRP A 293 -5.82 -3.43 15.44
CA TRP A 293 -5.17 -2.54 16.41
C TRP A 293 -3.65 -2.44 16.22
N ILE A 294 -3.02 -3.43 15.56
CA ILE A 294 -1.57 -3.47 15.36
C ILE A 294 -1.18 -2.46 14.29
N SER A 295 -1.72 -2.57 13.07
CA SER A 295 -1.38 -1.64 11.99
C SER A 295 -1.87 -0.23 12.26
N GLU A 296 -3.13 -0.09 12.74
CA GLU A 296 -3.71 1.22 13.06
C GLU A 296 -3.06 1.87 14.28
N GLY A 297 -2.77 1.07 15.31
CA GLY A 297 -2.05 1.54 16.50
C GLY A 297 -0.63 1.97 16.20
N LEU A 298 0.12 1.20 15.39
CA LEU A 298 1.47 1.57 14.95
C LEU A 298 1.45 2.81 14.05
N ALA A 299 0.48 2.91 13.13
CA ALA A 299 0.36 4.07 12.26
C ALA A 299 0.14 5.35 13.06
N GLU A 300 -0.77 5.33 14.03
CA GLU A 300 -1.05 6.49 14.88
C GLU A 300 0.07 6.75 15.91
N TYR A 301 0.68 5.71 16.48
CA TYR A 301 1.85 5.85 17.35
C TYR A 301 2.98 6.59 16.62
N TYR A 302 3.33 6.14 15.41
CA TYR A 302 4.38 6.76 14.63
C TYR A 302 3.96 8.11 14.04
N ALA A 303 2.67 8.35 13.79
CA ALA A 303 2.18 9.67 13.40
C ALA A 303 2.50 10.76 14.44
N ILE A 304 2.53 10.38 15.72
CA ILE A 304 2.91 11.27 16.84
C ILE A 304 4.44 11.25 17.03
N GLU A 305 5.02 10.05 17.12
CA GLU A 305 6.41 9.85 17.52
C GLU A 305 7.42 10.36 16.48
N LEU A 306 7.17 10.15 15.17
CA LEU A 306 8.07 10.63 14.12
C LEU A 306 8.07 12.17 14.01
N VAL A 307 6.90 12.79 14.21
CA VAL A 307 6.82 14.26 14.30
C VAL A 307 7.60 14.78 15.52
N ARG A 308 7.49 14.09 16.67
CA ARG A 308 8.24 14.43 17.89
C ARG A 308 9.75 14.24 17.69
N ARG A 309 10.19 13.10 17.14
CA ARG A 309 11.62 12.80 16.87
C ARG A 309 12.23 13.82 15.91
N ALA A 310 11.48 14.23 14.90
CA ALA A 310 11.89 15.27 13.97
C ALA A 310 11.91 16.68 14.59
N GLY A 311 11.59 16.86 15.87
CA GLY A 311 11.56 18.16 16.54
C GLY A 311 10.31 19.01 16.29
N GLY A 312 9.29 18.43 15.64
CA GLY A 312 8.02 19.11 15.34
C GLY A 312 7.03 19.17 16.51
N MET A 313 7.41 18.63 17.68
CA MET A 313 6.56 18.62 18.88
C MET A 313 7.42 18.80 20.13
N SER A 314 7.04 19.77 21.00
CA SER A 314 7.65 19.93 22.32
C SER A 314 7.22 18.84 23.29
N GLU A 315 7.99 18.63 24.34
CA GLU A 315 7.63 17.64 25.38
C GLU A 315 6.28 17.98 26.05
N ASP A 316 6.03 19.24 26.37
CA ASP A 316 4.75 19.68 26.94
C ASP A 316 3.57 19.37 26.01
N ARG A 317 3.77 19.53 24.70
CA ARG A 317 2.74 19.18 23.71
C ARG A 317 2.52 17.67 23.68
N TYR A 318 3.58 16.89 23.69
CA TYR A 318 3.52 15.42 23.73
C TYR A 318 2.77 14.90 24.95
N GLN A 319 3.02 15.50 26.13
CA GLN A 319 2.31 15.11 27.35
C GLN A 319 0.81 15.43 27.25
N ARG A 320 0.42 16.60 26.74
CA ARG A 320 -1.00 16.91 26.49
C ARG A 320 -1.67 15.93 25.53
N VAL A 321 -0.98 15.55 24.43
CA VAL A 321 -1.48 14.52 23.50
C VAL A 321 -1.76 13.21 24.23
N ARG A 322 -0.85 12.77 25.09
CA ARG A 322 -1.04 11.54 25.90
C ARG A 322 -2.22 11.64 26.86
N GLU A 323 -2.40 12.78 27.50
CA GLU A 323 -3.56 13.02 28.39
C GLU A 323 -4.88 12.96 27.62
N ASP A 324 -4.93 13.55 26.43
CA ASP A 324 -6.12 13.54 25.60
C ASP A 324 -6.44 12.14 25.06
N LEU A 325 -5.43 11.38 24.61
CA LEU A 325 -5.58 9.96 24.25
C LEU A 325 -6.11 9.14 25.44
N THR A 326 -5.59 9.40 26.65
CA THR A 326 -6.02 8.72 27.88
C THR A 326 -7.49 9.00 28.19
N LYS A 327 -7.90 10.27 28.13
CA LYS A 327 -9.30 10.67 28.35
C LYS A 327 -10.24 10.04 27.32
N TRP A 328 -9.82 10.06 26.05
CA TRP A 328 -10.63 9.58 24.92
C TRP A 328 -10.82 8.06 24.97
N SER A 329 -9.78 7.32 25.31
CA SER A 329 -9.77 5.85 25.30
C SER A 329 -10.17 5.18 26.62
N ARG A 330 -10.53 5.93 27.65
CA ARG A 330 -10.77 5.41 29.02
C ARG A 330 -11.84 4.30 29.15
N LYS A 331 -12.76 4.20 28.17
CA LYS A 331 -13.85 3.21 28.16
C LYS A 331 -13.54 1.99 27.29
N VAL A 332 -12.37 1.95 26.68
CA VAL A 332 -11.96 0.83 25.82
C VAL A 332 -11.49 -0.32 26.73
N ASP A 333 -12.14 -1.46 26.61
CA ASP A 333 -11.89 -2.68 27.37
C ASP A 333 -11.26 -3.80 26.55
N SER A 334 -11.27 -3.71 25.23
CA SER A 334 -10.60 -4.64 24.31
C SER A 334 -10.05 -3.92 23.08
N LEU A 335 -8.88 -4.35 22.60
CA LEU A 335 -8.28 -3.97 21.32
C LEU A 335 -8.59 -4.98 20.22
N ARG A 336 -9.06 -6.18 20.56
CA ARG A 336 -9.35 -7.26 19.62
C ARG A 336 -10.69 -7.06 18.94
N THR A 337 -10.75 -6.07 18.06
CA THR A 337 -11.93 -5.70 17.27
C THR A 337 -11.64 -5.87 15.79
N GLU A 338 -12.69 -5.98 14.96
CA GLU A 338 -12.55 -6.07 13.51
C GLU A 338 -11.99 -4.76 12.89
N HIS A 339 -12.31 -3.62 13.51
CA HIS A 339 -11.84 -2.31 13.06
C HIS A 339 -11.46 -1.44 14.25
N SER A 340 -10.22 -0.95 14.23
CA SER A 340 -9.66 -0.05 15.23
C SER A 340 -9.82 1.39 14.78
N THR A 341 -10.77 2.10 15.37
CA THR A 341 -11.00 3.50 15.06
C THR A 341 -11.17 4.33 16.33
N GLY A 342 -10.78 5.59 16.29
CA GLY A 342 -11.01 6.54 17.35
C GLY A 342 -10.47 6.09 18.71
N PRO A 343 -11.34 5.85 19.73
CA PRO A 343 -10.88 5.48 21.05
C PRO A 343 -10.06 4.18 21.11
N ILE A 344 -10.34 3.20 20.25
CA ILE A 344 -9.61 1.94 20.19
C ILE A 344 -8.17 2.18 19.72
N THR A 345 -7.98 2.93 18.63
CA THR A 345 -6.66 3.35 18.14
C THR A 345 -5.91 4.15 19.20
N ALA A 346 -6.60 5.09 19.87
CA ALA A 346 -6.01 5.87 20.96
C ALA A 346 -5.52 4.96 22.11
N ARG A 347 -6.28 3.92 22.46
CA ARG A 347 -5.88 2.94 23.50
C ARG A 347 -4.69 2.11 23.05
N ALA A 348 -4.64 1.70 21.78
CA ALA A 348 -3.50 0.99 21.21
C ALA A 348 -2.22 1.85 21.27
N VAL A 349 -2.29 3.14 20.92
CA VAL A 349 -1.14 4.07 21.02
C VAL A 349 -0.59 4.11 22.46
N LEU A 350 -1.44 4.22 23.46
CA LEU A 350 -1.00 4.24 24.88
C LEU A 350 -0.30 2.93 25.26
N LEU A 351 -0.86 1.78 24.86
CA LEU A 351 -0.24 0.48 25.09
C LEU A 351 1.15 0.41 24.41
N LEU A 352 1.26 0.86 23.16
CA LEU A 352 2.52 0.87 22.42
C LEU A 352 3.57 1.82 23.05
N GLN A 353 3.16 2.97 23.56
CA GLN A 353 4.04 3.88 24.30
C GLN A 353 4.57 3.29 25.61
N GLU A 354 3.74 2.52 26.32
CA GLU A 354 4.15 1.80 27.51
C GLU A 354 5.08 0.66 27.17
N LEU A 355 4.79 -0.06 26.10
CA LEU A 355 5.61 -1.15 25.60
C LEU A 355 7.00 -0.66 25.14
N ASP A 356 7.08 0.43 24.39
CA ASP A 356 8.37 1.00 23.97
C ASP A 356 9.25 1.34 25.19
N ARG A 357 8.65 1.89 26.24
CA ARG A 357 9.37 2.15 27.50
C ARG A 357 9.86 0.86 28.18
N GLU A 358 9.03 -0.18 28.27
CA GLU A 358 9.42 -1.48 28.81
C GLU A 358 10.58 -2.08 28.01
N ILE A 359 10.47 -2.09 26.65
CA ILE A 359 11.49 -2.63 25.77
C ILE A 359 12.83 -1.89 25.99
N ARG A 360 12.82 -0.57 25.94
CA ARG A 360 14.02 0.25 26.15
C ARG A 360 14.65 0.02 27.52
N GLN A 361 13.85 -0.04 28.57
CA GLN A 361 14.33 -0.22 29.94
C GLN A 361 14.98 -1.61 30.11
N ARG A 362 14.30 -2.69 29.71
CA ARG A 362 14.78 -4.07 29.87
C ARG A 362 15.97 -4.38 28.97
N SER A 363 15.96 -3.87 27.77
CA SER A 363 17.09 -4.03 26.82
C SER A 363 18.27 -3.10 27.10
N LYS A 364 18.18 -2.20 28.08
CA LYS A 364 19.16 -1.11 28.32
C LYS A 364 19.40 -0.27 27.08
N GLY A 365 18.32 0.05 26.36
CA GLY A 365 18.34 0.88 25.15
C GLY A 365 18.78 0.17 23.87
N ARG A 366 19.05 -1.14 23.89
CA ARG A 366 19.46 -1.89 22.69
C ARG A 366 18.32 -2.15 21.70
N HIS A 367 17.09 -2.23 22.20
CA HIS A 367 15.89 -2.45 21.42
C HIS A 367 14.82 -1.39 21.74
N SER A 368 13.90 -1.24 20.82
CA SER A 368 12.76 -0.34 20.89
C SER A 368 11.55 -0.94 20.14
N LEU A 369 10.43 -0.26 20.15
CA LEU A 369 9.26 -0.64 19.35
C LEU A 369 9.59 -0.65 17.84
N ASP A 370 10.60 0.13 17.40
CA ASP A 370 11.05 0.14 16.00
C ASP A 370 11.53 -1.26 15.55
N ASP A 371 12.16 -2.02 16.45
CA ASP A 371 12.62 -3.39 16.16
C ASP A 371 11.45 -4.37 16.06
N VAL A 372 10.43 -4.20 16.91
CA VAL A 372 9.19 -4.96 16.81
C VAL A 372 8.50 -4.69 15.47
N ALA A 373 8.33 -3.43 15.09
CA ALA A 373 7.74 -3.04 13.82
C ALA A 373 8.48 -3.68 12.63
N ARG A 374 9.82 -3.66 12.64
CA ARG A 374 10.65 -4.32 11.61
C ARG A 374 10.48 -5.85 11.59
N GLY A 375 10.26 -6.45 12.74
CA GLY A 375 9.94 -7.88 12.86
C GLY A 375 8.62 -8.22 12.17
N LEU A 376 7.57 -7.45 12.46
CA LEU A 376 6.23 -7.61 11.89
C LEU A 376 6.20 -7.42 10.36
N MET A 377 7.01 -6.49 9.82
CA MET A 377 7.11 -6.23 8.36
C MET A 377 7.59 -7.45 7.54
N ARG A 378 8.05 -8.52 8.17
CA ARG A 378 8.51 -9.75 7.52
C ARG A 378 7.42 -10.79 7.36
N LEU A 379 6.25 -10.55 7.97
CA LEU A 379 5.11 -11.46 7.95
C LEU A 379 4.12 -11.03 6.86
N ASP A 380 3.46 -12.00 6.24
CA ASP A 380 2.41 -11.75 5.24
C ASP A 380 1.13 -11.22 5.89
N LYS A 381 0.77 -11.79 7.05
CA LYS A 381 -0.32 -11.34 7.93
C LYS A 381 0.15 -11.39 9.36
N VAL A 382 -0.28 -10.41 10.14
CA VAL A 382 0.12 -10.25 11.55
C VAL A 382 -1.07 -10.54 12.45
N THR A 383 -0.87 -11.46 13.39
CA THR A 383 -1.79 -11.73 14.50
C THR A 383 -1.35 -11.03 15.76
N THR A 384 -2.27 -10.89 16.73
CA THR A 384 -1.90 -10.42 18.09
C THR A 384 -0.85 -11.34 18.72
N ASP A 385 -0.91 -12.65 18.48
CA ASP A 385 0.07 -13.61 19.02
C ASP A 385 1.45 -13.41 18.36
N ASP A 386 1.52 -13.14 17.06
CA ASP A 386 2.79 -12.80 16.40
C ASP A 386 3.42 -11.56 17.01
N PHE A 387 2.62 -10.52 17.27
CA PHE A 387 3.07 -9.29 17.91
C PHE A 387 3.65 -9.56 19.30
N ILE A 388 2.95 -10.35 20.12
CA ILE A 388 3.41 -10.75 21.46
C ILE A 388 4.72 -11.55 21.35
N ASN A 389 4.76 -12.59 20.52
CA ASN A 389 5.92 -13.48 20.37
C ASN A 389 7.18 -12.73 19.91
N ILE A 390 7.06 -11.83 18.92
CA ILE A 390 8.19 -11.02 18.44
C ILE A 390 8.69 -10.11 19.57
N THR A 391 7.77 -9.48 20.30
CA THR A 391 8.11 -8.57 21.40
C THR A 391 8.82 -9.33 22.53
N GLU A 392 8.28 -10.46 22.98
CA GLU A 392 8.82 -11.27 24.07
C GLU A 392 10.18 -11.89 23.71
N THR A 393 10.38 -12.22 22.44
CA THR A 393 11.72 -12.63 21.93
C THR A 393 12.75 -11.52 22.11
N MET A 394 12.39 -10.26 21.89
CA MET A 394 13.30 -9.11 22.08
C MET A 394 13.53 -8.76 23.56
N LEU A 395 12.57 -9.09 24.40
CA LEU A 395 12.65 -8.89 25.86
C LEU A 395 13.38 -10.03 26.59
N ASP A 396 13.66 -11.15 25.91
CA ASP A 396 14.14 -12.39 26.52
C ASP A 396 13.22 -12.84 27.68
N GLY A 397 11.89 -12.85 27.39
CA GLY A 397 10.84 -13.27 28.33
C GLY A 397 9.56 -12.44 28.22
N GLY A 398 8.55 -12.82 29.01
CA GLY A 398 7.22 -12.21 28.99
C GLY A 398 7.21 -10.70 29.20
N SER A 399 6.26 -10.01 28.56
CA SER A 399 6.03 -8.57 28.72
C SER A 399 4.94 -8.31 29.76
N ALA A 400 5.24 -7.49 30.77
CA ALA A 400 4.25 -7.06 31.77
C ALA A 400 3.18 -6.14 31.13
N VAL A 401 3.54 -5.37 30.12
CA VAL A 401 2.62 -4.48 29.39
C VAL A 401 1.64 -5.27 28.53
N LEU A 402 2.09 -6.36 27.90
CA LEU A 402 1.24 -7.19 27.04
C LEU A 402 0.39 -8.20 27.81
N ASP A 403 0.69 -8.48 29.08
CA ASP A 403 -0.19 -9.27 29.96
C ASP A 403 -1.38 -8.43 30.44
N THR A 404 -2.26 -8.11 29.54
CA THR A 404 -3.40 -7.22 29.77
C THR A 404 -4.71 -7.83 29.26
N ARG A 405 -5.82 -7.45 29.89
CA ARG A 405 -7.18 -7.82 29.42
C ARG A 405 -7.51 -7.23 28.04
N LEU A 406 -6.85 -6.15 27.64
CA LEU A 406 -7.07 -5.50 26.35
C LEU A 406 -6.77 -6.43 25.17
N LEU A 407 -5.90 -7.42 25.33
CA LEU A 407 -5.44 -8.34 24.29
C LEU A 407 -6.02 -9.77 24.41
N ARG A 408 -6.93 -9.98 25.35
CA ARG A 408 -7.58 -11.28 25.58
C ARG A 408 -8.92 -11.42 24.87
#